data_aaea4b5ad06b97ba51156ca1c066b999
#
_entry.id   aaea4b5ad06b97ba51156ca1c066b999
#
_cell.length_a   1.000
_cell.length_b   1.000
_cell.length_c   1.000
_cell.angle_alpha   90.00
_cell.angle_beta   90.00
_cell.angle_gamma   90.00
#
_symmetry.space_group_name_H-M   'P 1'
#
loop_
_entity.id
_entity.type
_entity.pdbx_description
1 polymer ?
#
loop_
_entity_poly.entity_id
_entity_poly.type
_entity_poly.pdbx_seq_one_letter_code
_entity_poly.pdbx_strand_id
1 'polypeptide(L)'
;VKEIGYDVIAMVKKTPKMFFRYNGEDMSLISIYNKNKKRPGRSRYLLSVMVDVVKDGNIIPAKVVYVRNRNKRKEYLCIISTDTELDENEIIRIYGKRWDIEVFFKVCKSYLHLSKECRSISYDAMTAHTAVVFTRYMMLSVENRESNDERSLGELFLYFSDEMSDITWIQAFQMLLQMFRTMLT
;
A
#
# COMPACT_ATOMS: atom_id res chain seq x y z
N VAL A 1 12.77 -11.76 -8.14
CA VAL A 1 12.88 -10.35 -7.72
C VAL A 1 14.32 -10.04 -7.36
N LYS A 2 14.99 -10.79 -6.47
CA LYS A 2 16.44 -10.61 -6.17
C LYS A 2 17.32 -10.68 -7.40
N GLU A 3 17.07 -11.57 -8.33
CA GLU A 3 17.80 -11.72 -9.60
C GLU A 3 17.80 -10.46 -10.47
N ILE A 4 16.80 -9.62 -10.34
CA ILE A 4 16.69 -8.33 -11.04
C ILE A 4 17.04 -7.13 -10.14
N GLY A 5 17.75 -7.37 -9.02
CA GLY A 5 18.28 -6.31 -8.15
C GLY A 5 17.28 -5.65 -7.20
N TYR A 6 16.08 -6.24 -6.99
CA TYR A 6 15.09 -5.68 -6.08
C TYR A 6 14.90 -6.55 -4.84
N ASP A 7 14.56 -5.89 -3.73
CA ASP A 7 14.16 -6.54 -2.49
C ASP A 7 12.65 -6.65 -2.34
N VAL A 8 12.22 -7.56 -1.47
CA VAL A 8 10.82 -7.84 -1.20
C VAL A 8 10.54 -7.69 0.28
N ILE A 9 9.48 -6.93 0.59
CA ILE A 9 8.88 -6.92 1.92
C ILE A 9 7.45 -7.43 1.78
N ALA A 10 7.12 -8.53 2.45
CA ALA A 10 5.81 -9.17 2.32
C ALA A 10 5.33 -9.78 3.64
N MET A 11 4.01 -9.92 3.78
CA MET A 11 3.43 -10.70 4.87
C MET A 11 3.42 -12.18 4.51
N VAL A 12 3.89 -13.02 5.43
CA VAL A 12 3.90 -14.47 5.27
C VAL A 12 2.82 -15.11 6.12
N LYS A 13 2.04 -16.02 5.52
CA LYS A 13 1.04 -16.79 6.25
C LYS A 13 1.72 -17.79 7.19
N LYS A 14 1.24 -17.86 8.42
CA LYS A 14 1.66 -18.86 9.40
C LYS A 14 1.03 -20.21 9.09
N THR A 15 1.69 -21.01 8.29
CA THR A 15 1.23 -22.36 7.99
C THR A 15 2.26 -23.39 8.45
N PRO A 16 1.84 -24.58 8.92
CA PRO A 16 2.78 -25.65 9.28
C PRO A 16 3.46 -26.27 8.05
N LYS A 17 3.01 -25.93 6.83
CA LYS A 17 3.54 -26.49 5.58
C LYS A 17 4.65 -25.66 4.94
N MET A 18 4.95 -24.48 5.49
CA MET A 18 5.99 -23.59 4.96
C MET A 18 7.17 -23.61 5.93
N PHE A 19 8.32 -23.99 5.43
CA PHE A 19 9.55 -24.11 6.22
C PHE A 19 10.57 -23.07 5.76
N PHE A 20 11.36 -22.64 6.73
CA PHE A 20 12.49 -21.72 6.56
C PHE A 20 13.68 -22.35 7.28
N ARG A 21 14.87 -22.20 6.75
CA ARG A 21 16.08 -22.67 7.41
C ARG A 21 16.48 -21.66 8.49
N TYR A 22 16.44 -22.12 9.72
CA TYR A 22 16.78 -21.32 10.89
C TYR A 22 17.78 -22.09 11.76
N ASN A 23 18.97 -21.52 11.97
CA ASN A 23 20.09 -22.17 12.68
C ASN A 23 20.44 -23.57 12.12
N GLY A 24 20.36 -23.75 10.80
CA GLY A 24 20.67 -25.01 10.13
C GLY A 24 19.51 -26.04 10.07
N GLU A 25 18.38 -25.75 10.72
CA GLU A 25 17.21 -26.63 10.75
C GLU A 25 16.05 -26.03 9.96
N ASP A 26 15.30 -26.87 9.25
CA ASP A 26 14.08 -26.44 8.55
C ASP A 26 12.91 -26.37 9.54
N MET A 27 12.45 -25.15 9.82
CA MET A 27 11.43 -24.86 10.83
C MET A 27 10.29 -24.01 10.27
N SER A 28 9.07 -24.24 10.75
CA SER A 28 7.96 -23.35 10.48
C SER A 28 8.09 -22.04 11.27
N LEU A 29 7.45 -20.95 10.77
CA LEU A 29 7.43 -19.68 11.49
C LEU A 29 6.83 -19.79 12.90
N ILE A 30 5.90 -20.71 13.12
CA ILE A 30 5.31 -20.97 14.43
C ILE A 30 6.34 -21.61 15.36
N SER A 31 7.10 -22.60 14.87
CA SER A 31 8.15 -23.27 15.64
C SER A 31 9.27 -22.29 16.00
N ILE A 32 9.72 -21.47 15.05
CA ILE A 32 10.72 -20.42 15.28
C ILE A 32 10.22 -19.44 16.35
N TYR A 33 8.97 -18.99 16.25
CA TYR A 33 8.38 -18.09 17.25
C TYR A 33 8.37 -18.72 18.64
N ASN A 34 7.98 -19.99 18.77
CA ASN A 34 7.90 -20.68 20.07
C ASN A 34 9.29 -20.94 20.68
N LYS A 35 10.29 -21.25 19.85
CA LYS A 35 11.67 -21.53 20.28
C LYS A 35 12.40 -20.29 20.82
N ASN A 36 12.00 -19.09 20.39
CA ASN A 36 12.70 -17.85 20.75
C ASN A 36 12.01 -17.05 21.85
N LYS A 37 12.81 -16.32 22.65
CA LYS A 37 12.32 -15.38 23.66
C LYS A 37 11.75 -14.14 22.97
N LYS A 38 10.55 -13.71 23.39
CA LYS A 38 9.87 -12.53 22.83
C LYS A 38 10.31 -11.27 23.55
N ARG A 39 10.32 -10.14 22.85
CA ARG A 39 10.55 -8.83 23.47
C ARG A 39 9.42 -8.51 24.45
N PRO A 40 9.73 -8.12 25.68
CA PRO A 40 8.72 -7.72 26.67
C PRO A 40 8.16 -6.32 26.36
N GLY A 41 7.06 -5.98 27.01
CA GLY A 41 6.51 -4.64 27.03
C GLY A 41 5.74 -4.23 25.78
N ARG A 42 5.71 -2.91 25.48
CA ARG A 42 4.94 -2.30 24.38
C ARG A 42 5.74 -2.22 23.07
N SER A 43 6.74 -3.06 22.88
CA SER A 43 7.53 -3.08 21.65
C SER A 43 6.61 -3.25 20.41
N ARG A 44 6.93 -2.55 19.33
CA ARG A 44 6.23 -2.63 18.04
C ARG A 44 6.27 -4.05 17.46
N TYR A 45 7.37 -4.75 17.64
CA TYR A 45 7.53 -6.15 17.23
C TYR A 45 7.91 -7.04 18.41
N LEU A 46 7.58 -8.31 18.27
CA LEU A 46 7.76 -9.33 19.32
C LEU A 46 9.10 -10.04 19.22
N LEU A 47 9.54 -10.27 17.99
CA LEU A 47 10.74 -11.04 17.66
C LEU A 47 11.20 -10.65 16.26
N SER A 48 12.51 -10.63 16.05
CA SER A 48 13.17 -10.53 14.75
C SER A 48 14.20 -11.63 14.65
N VAL A 49 14.23 -12.35 13.53
CA VAL A 49 15.16 -13.43 13.27
C VAL A 49 15.63 -13.44 11.84
N MET A 50 16.86 -13.88 11.63
CA MET A 50 17.37 -14.18 10.30
C MET A 50 17.02 -15.62 9.94
N VAL A 51 16.57 -15.82 8.72
CA VAL A 51 16.24 -17.14 8.15
C VAL A 51 16.71 -17.21 6.72
N ASP A 52 16.89 -18.43 6.20
CA ASP A 52 17.10 -18.63 4.78
C ASP A 52 15.83 -19.19 4.11
N VAL A 53 15.45 -18.58 3.01
CA VAL A 53 14.42 -19.10 2.12
C VAL A 53 15.10 -20.03 1.12
N VAL A 54 14.80 -21.32 1.20
CA VAL A 54 15.38 -22.34 0.32
C VAL A 54 14.34 -22.72 -0.72
N LYS A 55 14.68 -22.55 -2.01
CA LYS A 55 13.82 -22.98 -3.13
C LYS A 55 14.70 -23.38 -4.31
N ASP A 56 14.46 -24.57 -4.86
CA ASP A 56 15.11 -25.08 -6.07
C ASP A 56 16.65 -24.98 -6.01
N GLY A 57 17.24 -25.27 -4.83
CA GLY A 57 18.69 -25.16 -4.59
C GLY A 57 19.21 -23.76 -4.33
N ASN A 58 18.41 -22.73 -4.54
CA ASN A 58 18.76 -21.35 -4.23
C ASN A 58 18.49 -21.04 -2.75
N ILE A 59 19.41 -20.34 -2.11
CA ILE A 59 19.32 -19.89 -0.72
C ILE A 59 19.30 -18.38 -0.72
N ILE A 60 18.22 -17.79 -0.19
CA ILE A 60 18.06 -16.34 -0.08
C ILE A 60 17.94 -16.00 1.41
N PRO A 61 18.91 -15.25 1.97
CA PRO A 61 18.81 -14.78 3.33
C PRO A 61 17.67 -13.77 3.45
N ALA A 62 16.94 -13.84 4.55
CA ALA A 62 15.82 -12.96 4.82
C ALA A 62 15.66 -12.69 6.30
N LYS A 63 15.15 -11.52 6.64
CA LYS A 63 14.78 -11.14 8.01
C LYS A 63 13.28 -11.32 8.21
N VAL A 64 12.88 -12.05 9.22
CA VAL A 64 11.48 -12.23 9.61
C VAL A 64 11.18 -11.45 10.88
N VAL A 65 10.22 -10.54 10.79
CA VAL A 65 9.77 -9.70 11.91
C VAL A 65 8.36 -10.12 12.33
N TYR A 66 8.23 -10.50 13.60
CA TYR A 66 6.95 -10.89 14.20
C TYR A 66 6.30 -9.68 14.85
N VAL A 67 5.19 -9.19 14.28
CA VAL A 67 4.53 -7.94 14.68
C VAL A 67 3.24 -8.26 15.43
N ARG A 68 2.92 -7.50 16.48
CA ARG A 68 1.64 -7.63 17.19
C ARG A 68 0.47 -7.33 16.25
N ASN A 69 -0.52 -8.21 16.26
CA ASN A 69 -1.78 -7.91 15.57
C ASN A 69 -2.60 -6.93 16.43
N ARG A 70 -2.82 -5.72 15.90
CA ARG A 70 -3.58 -4.68 16.62
C ARG A 70 -5.04 -5.06 16.84
N ASN A 71 -5.63 -5.81 15.91
CA ASN A 71 -7.04 -6.20 15.96
C ASN A 71 -7.28 -7.43 16.82
N LYS A 72 -6.24 -8.27 17.01
CA LYS A 72 -6.33 -9.52 17.76
C LYS A 72 -5.11 -9.68 18.66
N ARG A 73 -5.22 -9.27 19.92
CA ARG A 73 -4.11 -9.19 20.88
C ARG A 73 -3.32 -10.49 21.10
N LYS A 74 -3.96 -11.64 20.87
CA LYS A 74 -3.34 -12.98 21.01
C LYS A 74 -2.62 -13.46 19.74
N GLU A 75 -2.80 -12.74 18.62
CA GLU A 75 -2.19 -13.09 17.35
C GLU A 75 -1.01 -12.18 16.99
N TYR A 76 -0.15 -12.68 16.13
CA TYR A 76 0.93 -11.91 15.53
C TYR A 76 0.93 -12.10 14.01
N LEU A 77 1.51 -11.15 13.32
CA LEU A 77 1.76 -11.19 11.88
C LEU A 77 3.25 -11.44 11.65
N CYS A 78 3.61 -12.12 10.57
CA CYS A 78 4.99 -12.32 10.16
C CYS A 78 5.25 -11.52 8.90
N ILE A 79 6.19 -10.58 8.96
CA ILE A 79 6.66 -9.81 7.81
C ILE A 79 8.06 -10.30 7.48
N ILE A 80 8.30 -10.65 6.23
CA ILE A 80 9.62 -11.04 5.72
C ILE A 80 10.20 -9.93 4.87
N SER A 81 11.49 -9.70 5.00
CA SER A 81 12.28 -8.82 4.14
C SER A 81 13.48 -9.57 3.59
N THR A 82 13.72 -9.47 2.29
CA THR A 82 14.96 -9.95 1.67
C THR A 82 16.10 -8.94 1.77
N ASP A 83 15.79 -7.67 2.05
CA ASP A 83 16.77 -6.71 2.52
C ASP A 83 16.99 -6.94 4.02
N THR A 84 18.14 -7.49 4.34
CA THR A 84 18.51 -7.88 5.70
C THR A 84 19.10 -6.74 6.52
N GLU A 85 19.52 -5.65 5.87
CA GLU A 85 20.12 -4.48 6.50
C GLU A 85 19.07 -3.53 7.09
N LEU A 86 17.82 -3.58 6.57
CA LEU A 86 16.75 -2.74 7.07
C LEU A 86 16.44 -3.00 8.55
N ASP A 87 16.24 -1.92 9.32
CA ASP A 87 15.72 -1.99 10.69
C ASP A 87 14.28 -2.53 10.71
N GLU A 88 13.91 -3.20 11.78
CA GLU A 88 12.59 -3.82 11.94
C GLU A 88 11.45 -2.81 11.91
N ASN A 89 11.66 -1.61 12.47
CA ASN A 89 10.64 -0.54 12.42
C ASN A 89 10.46 -0.01 11.01
N GLU A 90 11.55 0.04 10.24
CA GLU A 90 11.51 0.45 8.84
C GLU A 90 10.78 -0.60 7.97
N ILE A 91 11.07 -1.90 8.18
CA ILE A 91 10.33 -2.99 7.53
C ILE A 91 8.82 -2.88 7.82
N ILE A 92 8.45 -2.62 9.08
CA ILE A 92 7.05 -2.44 9.48
C ILE A 92 6.45 -1.18 8.82
N ARG A 93 7.20 -0.08 8.74
CA ARG A 93 6.78 1.18 8.13
C ARG A 93 6.53 1.01 6.63
N ILE A 94 7.47 0.40 5.91
CA ILE A 94 7.35 0.17 4.47
C ILE A 94 6.19 -0.77 4.18
N TYR A 95 6.06 -1.87 4.92
CA TYR A 95 4.94 -2.79 4.77
C TYR A 95 3.59 -2.09 5.03
N GLY A 96 3.56 -1.18 6.00
CA GLY A 96 2.36 -0.39 6.33
C GLY A 96 1.84 0.44 5.16
N LYS A 97 2.72 0.96 4.29
CA LYS A 97 2.34 1.71 3.09
C LYS A 97 1.52 0.89 2.08
N ARG A 98 1.54 -0.43 2.16
CA ARG A 98 0.64 -1.28 1.36
C ARG A 98 -0.83 -0.93 1.59
N TRP A 99 -1.18 -0.46 2.79
CA TRP A 99 -2.54 -0.03 3.11
C TRP A 99 -2.99 1.20 2.30
N ASP A 100 -2.05 2.05 1.93
CA ASP A 100 -2.33 3.25 1.12
C ASP A 100 -2.88 2.87 -0.26
N ILE A 101 -2.46 1.72 -0.81
CA ILE A 101 -3.00 1.18 -2.07
C ILE A 101 -4.48 0.78 -1.89
N GLU A 102 -4.84 0.16 -0.77
CA GLU A 102 -6.23 -0.22 -0.48
C GLU A 102 -7.11 1.02 -0.28
N VAL A 103 -6.60 2.04 0.41
CA VAL A 103 -7.28 3.33 0.60
C VAL A 103 -7.46 4.03 -0.75
N PHE A 104 -6.42 4.08 -1.58
CA PHE A 104 -6.48 4.63 -2.93
C PHE A 104 -7.61 3.98 -3.75
N PHE A 105 -7.63 2.65 -3.87
CA PHE A 105 -8.69 1.96 -4.61
C PHE A 105 -10.07 2.15 -3.97
N LYS A 106 -10.16 2.23 -2.65
CA LYS A 106 -11.42 2.53 -1.97
C LYS A 106 -11.95 3.89 -2.37
N VAL A 107 -11.13 4.94 -2.35
CA VAL A 107 -11.50 6.29 -2.77
C VAL A 107 -11.91 6.30 -4.24
N CYS A 108 -11.09 5.73 -5.12
CA CYS A 108 -11.39 5.66 -6.55
C CYS A 108 -12.72 4.96 -6.85
N LYS A 109 -13.05 3.88 -6.14
CA LYS A 109 -14.30 3.14 -6.33
C LYS A 109 -15.52 3.82 -5.71
N SER A 110 -15.37 4.39 -4.50
CA SER A 110 -16.49 4.91 -3.72
C SER A 110 -16.91 6.31 -4.16
N TYR A 111 -15.94 7.18 -4.47
CA TYR A 111 -16.17 8.58 -4.78
C TYR A 111 -15.91 8.91 -6.26
N LEU A 112 -14.82 8.42 -6.84
CA LEU A 112 -14.41 8.76 -8.21
C LEU A 112 -15.00 7.83 -9.28
N HIS A 113 -15.92 6.97 -8.90
CA HIS A 113 -16.71 6.11 -9.80
C HIS A 113 -15.90 5.18 -10.72
N LEU A 114 -14.71 4.73 -10.29
CA LEU A 114 -13.83 3.86 -11.09
C LEU A 114 -14.55 2.63 -11.69
N SER A 115 -15.53 2.08 -10.98
CA SER A 115 -16.23 0.86 -11.40
C SER A 115 -17.65 1.10 -11.92
N LYS A 116 -18.14 2.35 -11.99
CA LYS A 116 -19.55 2.64 -12.27
C LYS A 116 -19.79 3.40 -13.56
N GLU A 117 -18.91 4.32 -13.95
CA GLU A 117 -19.11 5.23 -15.07
C GLU A 117 -18.67 4.64 -16.42
N CYS A 118 -17.68 3.74 -16.42
CA CYS A 118 -17.24 3.10 -17.66
C CYS A 118 -18.16 1.93 -18.01
N ARG A 119 -18.99 2.13 -19.03
CA ARG A 119 -19.88 1.09 -19.60
C ARG A 119 -19.29 0.42 -20.85
N SER A 120 -18.14 0.87 -21.31
CA SER A 120 -17.46 0.30 -22.46
C SER A 120 -16.72 -0.99 -22.13
N ILE A 121 -16.74 -1.94 -23.06
CA ILE A 121 -15.93 -3.15 -23.03
C ILE A 121 -14.62 -3.00 -23.80
N SER A 122 -14.40 -1.84 -24.45
CA SER A 122 -13.15 -1.54 -25.14
C SER A 122 -12.00 -1.34 -24.14
N TYR A 123 -10.87 -1.97 -24.40
CA TYR A 123 -9.65 -1.82 -23.61
C TYR A 123 -9.19 -0.36 -23.53
N ASP A 124 -9.21 0.34 -24.66
CA ASP A 124 -8.79 1.75 -24.74
C ASP A 124 -9.70 2.66 -23.93
N ALA A 125 -11.03 2.45 -24.01
CA ALA A 125 -11.98 3.21 -23.21
C ALA A 125 -11.84 2.95 -21.70
N MET A 126 -11.60 1.70 -21.30
CA MET A 126 -11.33 1.36 -19.89
C MET A 126 -10.02 1.99 -19.40
N THR A 127 -8.98 1.98 -20.23
CA THR A 127 -7.69 2.60 -19.93
C THR A 127 -7.82 4.11 -19.77
N ALA A 128 -8.50 4.77 -20.71
CA ALA A 128 -8.76 6.20 -20.68
C ALA A 128 -9.57 6.59 -19.42
N HIS A 129 -10.65 5.86 -19.13
CA HIS A 129 -11.45 6.08 -17.93
C HIS A 129 -10.61 5.93 -16.64
N THR A 130 -9.81 4.88 -16.56
CA THR A 130 -8.92 4.65 -15.40
C THR A 130 -7.92 5.79 -15.24
N ALA A 131 -7.32 6.27 -16.35
CA ALA A 131 -6.41 7.40 -16.33
C ALA A 131 -7.08 8.68 -15.81
N VAL A 132 -8.30 8.98 -16.25
CA VAL A 132 -9.07 10.13 -15.77
C VAL A 132 -9.35 10.02 -14.27
N VAL A 133 -9.79 8.86 -13.78
CA VAL A 133 -10.06 8.64 -12.35
C VAL A 133 -8.79 8.80 -11.52
N PHE A 134 -7.67 8.27 -11.98
CA PHE A 134 -6.39 8.39 -11.27
C PHE A 134 -5.88 9.83 -11.27
N THR A 135 -6.06 10.56 -12.36
CA THR A 135 -5.74 12.01 -12.43
C THR A 135 -6.59 12.80 -11.42
N ARG A 136 -7.90 12.56 -11.36
CA ARG A 136 -8.78 13.17 -10.34
C ARG A 136 -8.27 12.90 -8.92
N TYR A 137 -7.88 11.65 -8.62
CA TYR A 137 -7.33 11.29 -7.32
C TYR A 137 -6.04 12.07 -7.02
N MET A 138 -5.13 12.17 -7.99
CA MET A 138 -3.87 12.91 -7.81
C MET A 138 -4.13 14.39 -7.55
N MET A 139 -5.02 15.03 -8.31
CA MET A 139 -5.39 16.43 -8.11
C MET A 139 -5.96 16.68 -6.71
N LEU A 140 -6.92 15.87 -6.27
CA LEU A 140 -7.49 15.96 -4.92
C LEU A 140 -6.43 15.73 -3.82
N SER A 141 -5.48 14.84 -4.07
CA SER A 141 -4.40 14.54 -3.11
C SER A 141 -3.39 15.69 -3.01
N VAL A 142 -3.11 16.38 -4.11
CA VAL A 142 -2.27 17.58 -4.13
C VAL A 142 -2.97 18.71 -3.39
N GLU A 143 -4.21 19.00 -3.76
CA GLU A 143 -5.02 20.04 -3.12
C GLU A 143 -5.14 19.84 -1.61
N ASN A 144 -5.42 18.62 -1.17
CA ASN A 144 -5.51 18.29 0.25
C ASN A 144 -4.20 18.55 1.02
N ARG A 145 -3.05 18.38 0.35
CA ARG A 145 -1.74 18.63 0.96
C ARG A 145 -1.39 20.10 0.98
N GLU A 146 -1.68 20.83 -0.09
CA GLU A 146 -1.31 22.26 -0.24
C GLU A 146 -2.20 23.15 0.61
N SER A 147 -3.49 22.89 0.65
CA SER A 147 -4.46 23.63 1.44
C SER A 147 -4.44 23.30 2.94
N ASN A 148 -3.67 22.29 3.35
CA ASN A 148 -3.64 21.77 4.72
C ASN A 148 -5.06 21.43 5.25
N ASP A 149 -5.90 20.91 4.35
CA ASP A 149 -7.32 20.62 4.57
C ASP A 149 -7.49 19.39 5.45
N GLU A 150 -8.24 19.52 6.53
CA GLU A 150 -8.50 18.41 7.46
C GLU A 150 -9.56 17.43 6.93
N ARG A 151 -10.27 17.77 5.85
CA ARG A 151 -11.27 16.90 5.24
C ARG A 151 -10.63 15.64 4.64
N SER A 152 -11.36 14.55 4.66
CA SER A 152 -10.96 13.36 3.90
C SER A 152 -11.06 13.61 2.40
N LEU A 153 -10.30 12.85 1.57
CA LEU A 153 -10.38 12.96 0.12
C LEU A 153 -11.79 12.77 -0.44
N GLY A 154 -12.63 11.98 0.26
CA GLY A 154 -14.03 11.80 -0.12
C GLY A 154 -14.88 13.05 0.15
N GLU A 155 -14.71 13.68 1.28
CA GLU A 155 -15.41 14.92 1.63
C GLU A 155 -14.96 16.06 0.73
N LEU A 156 -13.68 16.14 0.42
CA LEU A 156 -13.13 17.12 -0.51
C LEU A 156 -13.72 16.93 -1.92
N PHE A 157 -13.85 15.69 -2.39
CA PHE A 157 -14.50 15.39 -3.66
C PHE A 157 -15.96 15.85 -3.70
N LEU A 158 -16.72 15.58 -2.65
CA LEU A 158 -18.12 16.01 -2.55
C LEU A 158 -18.23 17.55 -2.54
N TYR A 159 -17.36 18.20 -1.79
CA TYR A 159 -17.30 19.67 -1.75
C TYR A 159 -17.06 20.27 -3.13
N PHE A 160 -16.05 19.82 -3.87
CA PHE A 160 -15.80 20.29 -5.23
C PHE A 160 -16.91 19.90 -6.22
N SER A 161 -17.57 18.76 -5.99
CA SER A 161 -18.70 18.36 -6.85
C SER A 161 -19.91 19.28 -6.66
N ASP A 162 -20.17 19.72 -5.44
CA ASP A 162 -21.23 20.69 -5.15
C ASP A 162 -20.91 22.06 -5.75
N GLU A 163 -19.67 22.53 -5.62
CA GLU A 163 -19.25 23.79 -6.26
C GLU A 163 -19.34 23.72 -7.80
N MET A 164 -19.00 22.57 -8.40
CA MET A 164 -19.11 22.38 -9.86
C MET A 164 -20.55 22.33 -10.36
N SER A 165 -21.52 21.98 -9.54
CA SER A 165 -22.94 21.91 -9.94
C SER A 165 -23.49 23.27 -10.34
N ASP A 166 -22.93 24.36 -9.82
CA ASP A 166 -23.34 25.73 -10.10
C ASP A 166 -22.62 26.36 -11.32
N ILE A 167 -21.65 25.66 -11.88
CA ILE A 167 -20.88 26.14 -13.05
C ILE A 167 -21.50 25.63 -14.34
N THR A 168 -21.92 26.55 -15.20
CA THR A 168 -22.39 26.20 -16.55
C THR A 168 -21.25 25.69 -17.43
N TRP A 169 -21.58 24.85 -18.44
CA TRP A 169 -20.59 24.33 -19.41
C TRP A 169 -19.78 25.45 -20.09
N ILE A 170 -20.39 26.60 -20.35
CA ILE A 170 -19.72 27.76 -20.94
C ILE A 170 -18.67 28.34 -20.02
N GLN A 171 -19.00 28.49 -18.73
CA GLN A 171 -18.07 28.95 -17.71
C GLN A 171 -16.91 27.97 -17.52
N ALA A 172 -17.18 26.67 -17.43
CA ALA A 172 -16.14 25.64 -17.32
C ALA A 172 -15.18 25.69 -18.54
N PHE A 173 -15.72 25.85 -19.74
CA PHE A 173 -14.91 25.95 -20.95
C PHE A 173 -14.06 27.25 -20.98
N GLN A 174 -14.60 28.36 -20.55
CA GLN A 174 -13.86 29.61 -20.43
C GLN A 174 -12.71 29.51 -19.42
N MET A 175 -12.94 28.87 -18.27
CA MET A 175 -11.89 28.63 -17.27
C MET A 175 -10.77 27.74 -17.83
N LEU A 176 -11.09 26.67 -18.54
CA LEU A 176 -10.12 25.82 -19.22
C LEU A 176 -9.28 26.60 -20.24
N LEU A 177 -9.90 27.42 -21.09
CA LEU A 177 -9.19 28.25 -22.05
C LEU A 177 -8.25 29.25 -21.36
N GLN A 178 -8.65 29.81 -20.24
CA GLN A 178 -7.81 30.72 -19.45
C GLN A 178 -6.61 30.01 -18.83
N MET A 179 -6.80 28.80 -18.28
CA MET A 179 -5.72 27.96 -17.78
C MET A 179 -4.71 27.62 -18.89
N PHE A 180 -5.16 27.22 -20.07
CA PHE A 180 -4.28 26.94 -21.21
C PHE A 180 -3.48 28.18 -21.64
N ARG A 181 -4.08 29.36 -21.64
CA ARG A 181 -3.37 30.61 -21.96
C ARG A 181 -2.27 30.91 -20.94
N THR A 182 -2.51 30.72 -19.64
CA THR A 182 -1.51 30.92 -18.59
C THR A 182 -0.38 29.91 -18.60
N MET A 183 -0.60 28.70 -19.15
CA MET A 183 0.44 27.67 -19.30
C MET A 183 1.34 27.90 -20.54
N LEU A 184 0.91 28.73 -21.49
CA LEU A 184 1.65 29.03 -22.73
C LEU A 184 2.43 30.36 -22.66
N THR A 185 2.26 31.09 -21.57
CA THR A 185 3.03 32.33 -21.26
C THR A 185 4.09 32.03 -20.20
#